data_41a9513f5ae1d0f94410c8ed5470ada8
#
_entry.id   41a9513f5ae1d0f94410c8ed5470ada8
#
_cell.length_a   1.000
_cell.length_b   1.000
_cell.length_c   1.000
_cell.angle_alpha   90.00
_cell.angle_beta   90.00
_cell.angle_gamma   90.00
#
_symmetry.space_group_name_H-M   'P 1'
#
loop_
_entity.id
_entity.type
_entity.pdbx_description
1 polymer ?
#
loop_
_entity_poly.entity_id
_entity_poly.type
_entity_poly.pdbx_seq_one_letter_code
_entity_poly.pdbx_strand_id
1 'polypeptide(L)'
;MDTYHFRKQIHRLPGKVIHAVPLPTPEVTAGHGARREIGAMCQKAGYKQVLVVTDETLHQLGYDEAVMESLQAAGVNASLFSDIHSEPNSAIIEAGRKQALESKAEAIIALGGGSVMDSCKMIAAGCKMPHLSVKALLLKFLLVPGNTLPLIMVPSTAGTGAELTVGAVVTNARGTKGSTVLIGLNVTHVVHDSELTIHAPKAVTAACGIDALSHCIEGAVADVQSTKNDVYMSKEGVRLILENLPLLMKEGENEEARLNMAKAAMYGGNAINTQLAGYVHAFAHSIGAKYHLSHGQAISLMLLPILEFQKEACEKKYAELAEYCHVPDFLQAIRELMAVCGMDRIVSPVKEEDILELRRKVVADSINYSAPVTLRNEDIEQILKELCTQKNP
;
A
#
# COMPACT_ATOMS: atom_id res chain seq x y z
N MET A 1 1.35 33.30 4.63
CA MET A 1 2.81 33.10 4.77
C MET A 1 3.21 32.03 3.78
N ASP A 2 4.15 32.32 2.91
CA ASP A 2 4.65 31.30 1.96
C ASP A 2 5.49 30.28 2.74
N THR A 3 4.97 29.05 2.84
CA THR A 3 5.62 27.95 3.55
C THR A 3 6.62 27.17 2.67
N TYR A 4 6.88 27.66 1.44
CA TYR A 4 7.74 27.01 0.45
C TYR A 4 9.16 26.72 0.98
N HIS A 5 9.83 27.73 1.52
CA HIS A 5 11.19 27.59 2.06
C HIS A 5 11.25 26.63 3.25
N PHE A 6 10.23 26.67 4.10
CA PHE A 6 10.08 25.76 5.24
C PHE A 6 9.85 24.31 4.77
N ARG A 7 8.98 24.09 3.78
CA ARG A 7 8.75 22.79 3.16
C ARG A 7 10.03 22.22 2.54
N LYS A 8 10.77 23.01 1.77
CA LYS A 8 12.05 22.59 1.15
C LYS A 8 13.08 22.10 2.18
N GLN A 9 13.08 22.65 3.39
CA GLN A 9 13.97 22.22 4.47
C GLN A 9 13.47 20.95 5.18
N ILE A 10 12.15 20.79 5.33
CA ILE A 10 11.52 19.69 6.06
C ILE A 10 11.43 18.42 5.21
N HIS A 11 11.25 18.49 3.89
CA HIS A 11 11.14 17.31 3.02
C HIS A 11 12.28 16.28 3.14
N ARG A 12 13.44 16.71 3.61
CA ARG A 12 14.60 15.82 3.86
C ARG A 12 14.62 15.15 5.24
N LEU A 13 13.82 15.65 6.19
CA LEU A 13 13.81 15.15 7.58
C LEU A 13 13.07 13.81 7.74
N PRO A 14 11.89 13.58 7.12
CA PRO A 14 11.17 12.31 7.24
C PRO A 14 11.99 11.12 6.78
N GLY A 15 12.72 11.24 5.67
CA GLY A 15 13.59 10.17 5.18
C GLY A 15 14.66 9.74 6.20
N LYS A 16 15.29 10.69 6.90
CA LYS A 16 16.30 10.36 7.93
C LYS A 16 15.70 9.63 9.14
N VAL A 17 14.46 9.96 9.51
CA VAL A 17 13.76 9.30 10.63
C VAL A 17 13.34 7.89 10.24
N ILE A 18 12.84 7.70 9.04
CA ILE A 18 12.38 6.39 8.55
C ILE A 18 13.54 5.41 8.40
N HIS A 19 14.71 5.84 7.93
CA HIS A 19 15.89 4.98 7.86
C HIS A 19 16.41 4.51 9.23
N ALA A 20 15.98 5.14 10.33
CA ALA A 20 16.29 4.70 11.69
C ALA A 20 15.30 3.64 12.22
N VAL A 21 14.19 3.40 11.52
CA VAL A 21 13.21 2.38 11.90
C VAL A 21 13.65 1.04 11.32
N PRO A 22 13.83 -0.01 12.17
CA PRO A 22 14.09 -1.35 11.66
C PRO A 22 12.91 -1.81 10.79
N LEU A 23 13.21 -2.17 9.55
CA LEU A 23 12.21 -2.68 8.60
C LEU A 23 12.07 -4.19 8.72
N PRO A 24 10.86 -4.76 8.58
CA PRO A 24 10.68 -6.20 8.54
C PRO A 24 11.38 -6.81 7.32
N THR A 25 11.98 -7.99 7.53
CA THR A 25 12.63 -8.78 6.47
C THR A 25 12.03 -10.19 6.46
N PRO A 26 10.76 -10.33 5.99
CA PRO A 26 10.05 -11.61 6.01
C PRO A 26 10.65 -12.63 5.03
N GLU A 27 10.46 -13.92 5.34
CA GLU A 27 10.58 -14.96 4.32
C GLU A 27 9.42 -14.81 3.33
N VAL A 28 9.70 -14.90 2.02
CA VAL A 28 8.68 -14.77 0.97
C VAL A 28 8.47 -16.13 0.32
N THR A 29 7.24 -16.62 0.37
CA THR A 29 6.78 -17.82 -0.37
C THR A 29 5.81 -17.36 -1.46
N ALA A 30 6.00 -17.84 -2.70
CA ALA A 30 5.16 -17.44 -3.82
C ALA A 30 4.83 -18.65 -4.69
N GLY A 31 3.58 -18.80 -5.07
CA GLY A 31 3.13 -19.89 -5.94
C GLY A 31 1.61 -20.04 -5.96
N HIS A 32 1.14 -20.92 -6.82
CA HIS A 32 -0.27 -21.32 -6.84
C HIS A 32 -0.59 -22.17 -5.62
N GLY A 33 -1.58 -21.77 -4.81
CA GLY A 33 -1.95 -22.46 -3.58
C GLY A 33 -0.94 -22.34 -2.43
N ALA A 34 0.01 -21.40 -2.50
CA ALA A 34 1.07 -21.24 -1.51
C ALA A 34 0.55 -21.06 -0.08
N ARG A 35 -0.67 -20.54 0.12
CA ARG A 35 -1.29 -20.41 1.44
C ARG A 35 -1.51 -21.76 2.16
N ARG A 36 -1.48 -22.88 1.42
CA ARG A 36 -1.56 -24.22 2.00
C ARG A 36 -0.30 -24.64 2.78
N GLU A 37 0.78 -23.88 2.66
CA GLU A 37 2.02 -24.11 3.40
C GLU A 37 2.04 -23.42 4.78
N ILE A 38 1.05 -22.59 5.09
CA ILE A 38 1.00 -21.77 6.32
C ILE A 38 1.02 -22.64 7.58
N GLY A 39 0.33 -23.79 7.57
CA GLY A 39 0.36 -24.72 8.68
C GLY A 39 1.78 -25.22 8.99
N ALA A 40 2.54 -25.61 7.96
CA ALA A 40 3.94 -26.02 8.11
C ALA A 40 4.83 -24.89 8.61
N MET A 41 4.60 -23.64 8.13
CA MET A 41 5.32 -22.45 8.62
C MET A 41 5.06 -22.24 10.12
N CYS A 42 3.81 -22.28 10.55
CA CYS A 42 3.42 -22.14 11.95
C CYS A 42 4.00 -23.27 12.82
N GLN A 43 3.96 -24.52 12.35
CA GLN A 43 4.55 -25.67 13.04
C GLN A 43 6.07 -25.51 13.21
N LYS A 44 6.78 -25.12 12.14
CA LYS A 44 8.23 -24.85 12.17
C LYS A 44 8.58 -23.72 13.14
N ALA A 45 7.74 -22.69 13.22
CA ALA A 45 7.90 -21.59 14.17
C ALA A 45 7.53 -21.96 15.62
N GLY A 46 6.94 -23.13 15.84
CA GLY A 46 6.53 -23.62 17.15
C GLY A 46 5.21 -23.06 17.67
N TYR A 47 4.43 -22.35 16.84
CA TYR A 47 3.14 -21.79 17.25
C TYR A 47 2.12 -22.91 17.49
N LYS A 48 1.36 -22.80 18.59
CA LYS A 48 0.30 -23.73 18.98
C LYS A 48 -1.09 -23.17 18.78
N GLN A 49 -1.20 -21.85 18.85
CA GLN A 49 -2.46 -21.13 18.73
C GLN A 49 -2.26 -19.86 17.87
N VAL A 50 -3.05 -19.71 16.81
CA VAL A 50 -2.98 -18.54 15.90
C VAL A 50 -4.37 -17.92 15.70
N LEU A 51 -4.39 -16.63 15.32
CA LEU A 51 -5.59 -15.96 14.84
C LEU A 51 -5.48 -15.76 13.34
N VAL A 52 -6.43 -16.32 12.58
CA VAL A 52 -6.62 -16.02 11.16
C VAL A 52 -7.57 -14.83 11.07
N VAL A 53 -7.16 -13.80 10.37
CA VAL A 53 -7.95 -12.56 10.16
C VAL A 53 -8.17 -12.38 8.67
N THR A 54 -9.43 -12.21 8.28
CA THR A 54 -9.83 -11.99 6.89
C THR A 54 -10.99 -10.98 6.82
N ASP A 55 -11.40 -10.60 5.62
CA ASP A 55 -12.63 -9.85 5.41
C ASP A 55 -13.83 -10.78 5.12
N GLU A 56 -15.04 -10.23 5.31
CA GLU A 56 -16.28 -10.97 5.12
C GLU A 56 -16.40 -11.56 3.70
N THR A 57 -15.96 -10.82 2.69
CA THR A 57 -16.06 -11.24 1.29
C THR A 57 -15.20 -12.48 1.02
N LEU A 58 -13.93 -12.45 1.44
CA LEU A 58 -13.03 -13.58 1.26
C LEU A 58 -13.48 -14.81 2.06
N HIS A 59 -14.04 -14.59 3.26
CA HIS A 59 -14.61 -15.67 4.07
C HIS A 59 -15.81 -16.31 3.37
N GLN A 60 -16.76 -15.51 2.88
CA GLN A 60 -17.91 -16.02 2.13
C GLN A 60 -17.54 -16.77 0.84
N LEU A 61 -16.40 -16.40 0.24
CA LEU A 61 -15.84 -17.08 -0.93
C LEU A 61 -15.00 -18.32 -0.57
N GLY A 62 -14.82 -18.64 0.73
CA GLY A 62 -14.10 -19.81 1.22
C GLY A 62 -12.57 -19.73 1.08
N TYR A 63 -12.00 -18.54 0.88
CA TYR A 63 -10.54 -18.41 0.68
C TYR A 63 -9.72 -18.71 1.94
N ASP A 64 -10.30 -18.61 3.13
CA ASP A 64 -9.69 -18.96 4.42
C ASP A 64 -9.70 -20.47 4.70
N GLU A 65 -10.56 -21.27 4.05
CA GLU A 65 -10.68 -22.70 4.30
C GLU A 65 -9.34 -23.43 4.12
N ALA A 66 -8.62 -23.16 3.02
CA ALA A 66 -7.33 -23.78 2.75
C ALA A 66 -6.25 -23.45 3.81
N VAL A 67 -6.32 -22.25 4.40
CA VAL A 67 -5.44 -21.86 5.53
C VAL A 67 -5.83 -22.64 6.79
N MET A 68 -7.13 -22.71 7.11
CA MET A 68 -7.65 -23.42 8.28
C MET A 68 -7.35 -24.92 8.21
N GLU A 69 -7.53 -25.56 7.05
CA GLU A 69 -7.18 -26.96 6.80
C GLU A 69 -5.69 -27.23 6.97
N SER A 70 -4.84 -26.34 6.42
CA SER A 70 -3.38 -26.43 6.55
C SER A 70 -2.93 -26.34 8.02
N LEU A 71 -3.51 -25.44 8.81
CA LEU A 71 -3.25 -25.29 10.23
C LEU A 71 -3.69 -26.54 11.01
N GLN A 72 -4.88 -27.05 10.74
CA GLN A 72 -5.41 -28.26 11.35
C GLN A 72 -4.51 -29.48 11.07
N ALA A 73 -4.10 -29.66 9.80
CA ALA A 73 -3.20 -30.73 9.39
C ALA A 73 -1.83 -30.68 10.09
N ALA A 74 -1.35 -29.44 10.39
CA ALA A 74 -0.10 -29.23 11.11
C ALA A 74 -0.25 -29.31 12.65
N GLY A 75 -1.45 -29.56 13.18
CA GLY A 75 -1.72 -29.60 14.61
C GLY A 75 -1.65 -28.24 15.32
N VAL A 76 -1.90 -27.17 14.57
CA VAL A 76 -1.95 -25.79 15.07
C VAL A 76 -3.41 -25.38 15.26
N ASN A 77 -3.79 -24.98 16.46
CA ASN A 77 -5.13 -24.47 16.72
C ASN A 77 -5.29 -23.07 16.11
N ALA A 78 -6.44 -22.81 15.50
CA ALA A 78 -6.73 -21.54 14.88
C ALA A 78 -8.11 -21.02 15.30
N SER A 79 -8.20 -19.71 15.55
CA SER A 79 -9.47 -18.98 15.61
C SER A 79 -9.58 -18.09 14.37
N LEU A 80 -10.79 -17.88 13.90
CA LEU A 80 -11.07 -17.04 12.74
C LEU A 80 -11.75 -15.73 13.17
N PHE A 81 -11.26 -14.59 12.67
CA PHE A 81 -11.90 -13.28 12.76
C PHE A 81 -12.14 -12.77 11.34
N SER A 82 -13.40 -12.72 10.92
CA SER A 82 -13.82 -12.35 9.56
C SER A 82 -14.68 -11.07 9.50
N ASP A 83 -14.75 -10.31 10.60
CA ASP A 83 -15.64 -9.14 10.73
C ASP A 83 -15.04 -7.84 10.16
N ILE A 84 -14.15 -7.93 9.16
CA ILE A 84 -13.62 -6.75 8.49
C ILE A 84 -14.50 -6.46 7.28
N HIS A 85 -15.38 -5.45 7.40
CA HIS A 85 -16.35 -5.07 6.36
C HIS A 85 -15.97 -3.80 5.60
N SER A 86 -14.96 -3.08 6.09
CA SER A 86 -14.58 -1.76 5.58
C SER A 86 -13.14 -1.42 5.92
N GLU A 87 -12.80 -0.17 5.72
CA GLU A 87 -11.50 0.35 6.16
C GLU A 87 -11.26 0.14 7.66
N PRO A 88 -9.98 -0.09 8.06
CA PRO A 88 -9.63 -0.29 9.46
C PRO A 88 -10.15 0.84 10.33
N ASN A 89 -10.81 0.50 11.41
CA ASN A 89 -11.27 1.46 12.40
C ASN A 89 -11.08 0.93 13.83
N SER A 90 -11.21 1.81 14.80
CA SER A 90 -10.94 1.47 16.20
C SER A 90 -11.81 0.33 16.74
N ALA A 91 -13.05 0.19 16.28
CA ALA A 91 -13.96 -0.86 16.75
C ALA A 91 -13.55 -2.24 16.23
N ILE A 92 -13.25 -2.34 14.94
CA ILE A 92 -12.76 -3.58 14.28
C ILE A 92 -11.44 -4.02 14.94
N ILE A 93 -10.49 -3.10 15.11
CA ILE A 93 -9.20 -3.40 15.74
C ILE A 93 -9.39 -3.88 17.18
N GLU A 94 -10.30 -3.27 17.96
CA GLU A 94 -10.58 -3.67 19.33
C GLU A 94 -11.23 -5.06 19.40
N ALA A 95 -12.18 -5.37 18.50
CA ALA A 95 -12.81 -6.69 18.41
C ALA A 95 -11.79 -7.79 18.07
N GLY A 96 -10.97 -7.57 17.05
CA GLY A 96 -9.90 -8.51 16.67
C GLY A 96 -8.85 -8.68 17.78
N ARG A 97 -8.45 -7.58 18.45
CA ARG A 97 -7.55 -7.63 19.60
C ARG A 97 -8.12 -8.45 20.74
N LYS A 98 -9.40 -8.25 21.08
CA LYS A 98 -10.08 -9.02 22.11
C LYS A 98 -10.04 -10.51 21.79
N GLN A 99 -10.40 -10.90 20.58
CA GLN A 99 -10.37 -12.30 20.16
C GLN A 99 -8.96 -12.88 20.19
N ALA A 100 -7.92 -12.13 19.73
CA ALA A 100 -6.54 -12.57 19.80
C ALA A 100 -6.07 -12.84 21.23
N LEU A 101 -6.43 -11.98 22.17
CA LEU A 101 -6.10 -12.15 23.60
C LEU A 101 -6.86 -13.31 24.25
N GLU A 102 -8.16 -13.45 23.98
CA GLU A 102 -9.01 -14.52 24.53
C GLU A 102 -8.56 -15.91 24.00
N SER A 103 -8.21 -15.99 22.73
CA SER A 103 -7.66 -17.22 22.13
C SER A 103 -6.21 -17.49 22.49
N LYS A 104 -5.52 -16.53 23.14
CA LYS A 104 -4.09 -16.57 23.43
C LYS A 104 -3.24 -16.77 22.16
N ALA A 105 -3.58 -16.06 21.08
CA ALA A 105 -2.88 -16.16 19.83
C ALA A 105 -1.40 -15.79 19.97
N GLU A 106 -0.53 -16.66 19.47
CA GLU A 106 0.92 -16.50 19.44
C GLU A 106 1.40 -15.80 18.17
N ALA A 107 0.60 -15.88 17.09
CA ALA A 107 0.81 -15.21 15.82
C ALA A 107 -0.54 -14.87 15.17
N ILE A 108 -0.50 -13.94 14.21
CA ILE A 108 -1.68 -13.52 13.42
C ILE A 108 -1.38 -13.81 11.95
N ILE A 109 -2.34 -14.43 11.25
CA ILE A 109 -2.31 -14.65 9.81
C ILE A 109 -3.29 -13.63 9.20
N ALA A 110 -2.77 -12.72 8.39
CA ALA A 110 -3.54 -11.65 7.75
C ALA A 110 -3.85 -12.05 6.30
N LEU A 111 -5.02 -12.61 6.05
CA LEU A 111 -5.49 -13.03 4.72
C LEU A 111 -6.42 -11.97 4.14
N GLY A 112 -5.92 -11.14 3.23
CA GLY A 112 -6.77 -10.10 2.64
C GLY A 112 -6.02 -8.97 1.96
N GLY A 113 -6.74 -7.90 1.64
CA GLY A 113 -6.16 -6.67 1.09
C GLY A 113 -5.55 -5.75 2.17
N GLY A 114 -5.17 -4.53 1.76
CA GLY A 114 -4.55 -3.54 2.65
C GLY A 114 -5.33 -3.28 3.94
N SER A 115 -6.66 -3.25 3.90
CA SER A 115 -7.50 -3.05 5.09
C SER A 115 -7.35 -4.17 6.13
N VAL A 116 -7.29 -5.42 5.68
CA VAL A 116 -7.06 -6.57 6.57
C VAL A 116 -5.66 -6.49 7.17
N MET A 117 -4.65 -6.23 6.33
CA MET A 117 -3.26 -6.16 6.78
C MET A 117 -3.02 -5.05 7.78
N ASP A 118 -3.55 -3.85 7.52
CA ASP A 118 -3.41 -2.71 8.42
C ASP A 118 -4.16 -2.94 9.75
N SER A 119 -5.35 -3.58 9.69
CA SER A 119 -6.04 -4.03 10.91
C SER A 119 -5.18 -5.01 11.72
N CYS A 120 -4.58 -6.02 11.06
CA CYS A 120 -3.74 -7.02 11.72
C CYS A 120 -2.48 -6.42 12.36
N LYS A 121 -1.85 -5.45 11.72
CA LYS A 121 -0.71 -4.71 12.30
C LYS A 121 -1.11 -4.06 13.63
N MET A 122 -2.27 -3.37 13.64
CA MET A 122 -2.77 -2.70 14.83
C MET A 122 -3.26 -3.68 15.90
N ILE A 123 -3.90 -4.79 15.52
CA ILE A 123 -4.29 -5.87 16.42
C ILE A 123 -3.04 -6.47 17.09
N ALA A 124 -2.02 -6.80 16.30
CA ALA A 124 -0.75 -7.37 16.78
C ALA A 124 -0.01 -6.44 17.75
N ALA A 125 0.02 -5.14 17.45
CA ALA A 125 0.56 -4.11 18.34
C ALA A 125 -0.27 -3.97 19.63
N GLY A 126 -1.60 -3.96 19.50
CA GLY A 126 -2.52 -3.86 20.63
C GLY A 126 -2.44 -5.03 21.60
N CYS A 127 -2.16 -6.25 21.11
CA CYS A 127 -1.95 -7.42 21.96
C CYS A 127 -0.71 -7.29 22.86
N LYS A 128 0.31 -6.56 22.43
CA LYS A 128 1.51 -6.27 23.24
C LYS A 128 1.30 -5.14 24.24
N MET A 129 0.26 -4.34 24.06
CA MET A 129 -0.08 -3.20 24.90
C MET A 129 -1.55 -3.26 25.36
N PRO A 130 -1.98 -4.36 26.04
CA PRO A 130 -3.39 -4.62 26.32
C PRO A 130 -4.02 -3.58 27.28
N HIS A 131 -3.21 -2.85 28.02
CA HIS A 131 -3.63 -1.78 28.92
C HIS A 131 -3.96 -0.45 28.23
N LEU A 132 -3.57 -0.30 26.94
CA LEU A 132 -3.87 0.88 26.14
C LEU A 132 -5.15 0.66 25.32
N SER A 133 -5.97 1.68 25.22
CA SER A 133 -7.10 1.66 24.29
C SER A 133 -6.59 1.73 22.84
N VAL A 134 -7.32 1.15 21.88
CA VAL A 134 -6.95 1.27 20.44
C VAL A 134 -6.78 2.73 20.04
N LYS A 135 -7.62 3.63 20.55
CA LYS A 135 -7.50 5.07 20.29
C LYS A 135 -6.14 5.64 20.75
N ALA A 136 -5.59 5.14 21.86
CA ALA A 136 -4.28 5.55 22.36
C ALA A 136 -3.11 4.97 21.50
N LEU A 137 -3.36 3.90 20.74
CA LEU A 137 -2.39 3.33 19.81
C LEU A 137 -2.31 4.10 18.49
N LEU A 138 -3.29 4.95 18.16
CA LEU A 138 -3.33 5.72 16.92
C LEU A 138 -2.44 6.97 16.98
N LEU A 139 -1.16 6.76 17.26
CA LEU A 139 -0.14 7.80 17.24
C LEU A 139 0.57 7.81 15.89
N LYS A 140 1.06 8.98 15.46
CA LYS A 140 1.85 9.07 14.21
C LYS A 140 3.04 8.10 14.19
N PHE A 141 3.69 7.91 15.34
CA PHE A 141 4.74 6.92 15.56
C PHE A 141 4.40 6.12 16.82
N LEU A 142 4.29 4.81 16.68
CA LEU A 142 3.98 3.88 17.76
C LEU A 142 5.16 2.93 17.98
N LEU A 143 5.87 3.10 19.10
CA LEU A 143 6.90 2.15 19.53
C LEU A 143 6.21 0.98 20.25
N VAL A 144 6.39 -0.24 19.72
CA VAL A 144 5.85 -1.48 20.31
C VAL A 144 6.93 -2.19 21.10
N PRO A 145 6.83 -2.26 22.45
CA PRO A 145 7.83 -2.92 23.28
C PRO A 145 7.93 -4.42 22.97
N GLY A 146 9.14 -4.90 22.67
CA GLY A 146 9.40 -6.31 22.37
C GLY A 146 8.77 -6.80 21.06
N ASN A 147 8.53 -5.90 20.12
CA ASN A 147 7.88 -6.11 18.83
C ASN A 147 6.39 -6.52 18.92
N THR A 148 5.66 -6.42 17.81
CA THR A 148 4.28 -6.92 17.68
C THR A 148 4.24 -8.44 17.83
N LEU A 149 3.03 -9.02 17.95
CA LEU A 149 2.89 -10.44 17.65
C LEU A 149 3.41 -10.73 16.24
N PRO A 150 3.99 -11.92 16.00
CA PRO A 150 4.40 -12.33 14.66
C PRO A 150 3.23 -12.28 13.67
N LEU A 151 3.51 -11.76 12.47
CA LEU A 151 2.54 -11.61 11.39
C LEU A 151 2.97 -12.46 10.19
N ILE A 152 2.02 -13.26 9.67
CA ILE A 152 2.12 -13.92 8.37
C ILE A 152 1.14 -13.19 7.45
N MET A 153 1.66 -12.49 6.44
CA MET A 153 0.88 -11.66 5.53
C MET A 153 0.55 -12.43 4.25
N VAL A 154 -0.72 -12.51 3.91
CA VAL A 154 -1.23 -13.26 2.75
C VAL A 154 -2.10 -12.31 1.90
N PRO A 155 -1.48 -11.50 1.02
CA PRO A 155 -2.20 -10.49 0.25
C PRO A 155 -3.15 -11.08 -0.77
N SER A 156 -4.40 -10.59 -0.80
CA SER A 156 -5.40 -10.89 -1.83
C SER A 156 -5.46 -9.83 -2.93
N THR A 157 -4.62 -8.80 -2.86
CA THR A 157 -4.51 -7.72 -3.85
C THR A 157 -3.05 -7.40 -4.12
N ALA A 158 -2.74 -7.00 -5.35
CA ALA A 158 -1.39 -6.61 -5.78
C ALA A 158 -1.34 -5.10 -6.04
N GLY A 159 -1.43 -4.29 -4.99
CA GLY A 159 -1.47 -2.83 -5.09
C GLY A 159 -0.70 -2.13 -3.97
N THR A 160 -1.24 -2.15 -2.78
CA THR A 160 -0.77 -1.34 -1.65
C THR A 160 0.62 -1.71 -1.11
N GLY A 161 1.09 -2.96 -1.32
CA GLY A 161 2.30 -3.45 -0.68
C GLY A 161 2.25 -3.45 0.85
N ALA A 162 1.03 -3.46 1.42
CA ALA A 162 0.82 -3.37 2.87
C ALA A 162 1.45 -4.52 3.65
N GLU A 163 1.72 -5.65 3.03
CA GLU A 163 2.43 -6.79 3.61
C GLU A 163 3.85 -6.44 4.07
N LEU A 164 4.45 -5.39 3.52
CA LEU A 164 5.81 -4.98 3.86
C LEU A 164 5.87 -3.60 4.55
N THR A 165 4.84 -2.73 4.36
CA THR A 165 4.87 -1.38 4.94
C THR A 165 4.82 -1.40 6.46
N VAL A 166 5.64 -0.56 7.10
CA VAL A 166 5.59 -0.34 8.57
C VAL A 166 4.45 0.59 8.97
N GLY A 167 3.80 1.23 8.02
CA GLY A 167 2.63 2.05 8.21
C GLY A 167 1.34 1.22 8.30
N ALA A 168 0.37 1.71 9.03
CA ALA A 168 -1.02 1.27 9.02
C ALA A 168 -1.95 2.48 8.88
N VAL A 169 -2.87 2.45 7.93
CA VAL A 169 -3.86 3.50 7.72
C VAL A 169 -5.13 3.11 8.48
N VAL A 170 -5.56 3.94 9.41
CA VAL A 170 -6.71 3.67 10.27
C VAL A 170 -7.66 4.85 10.27
N THR A 171 -8.94 4.59 10.13
CA THR A 171 -10.00 5.58 10.25
C THR A 171 -10.36 5.77 11.74
N ASN A 172 -10.19 6.99 12.25
CA ASN A 172 -10.53 7.29 13.62
C ASN A 172 -12.06 7.42 13.82
N ALA A 173 -12.50 7.55 15.09
CA ALA A 173 -13.92 7.65 15.43
C ALA A 173 -14.65 8.88 14.83
N ARG A 174 -13.91 9.84 14.23
CA ARG A 174 -14.47 11.02 13.55
C ARG A 174 -14.56 10.82 12.03
N GLY A 175 -14.26 9.60 11.54
CA GLY A 175 -14.22 9.32 10.08
C GLY A 175 -12.98 9.87 9.37
N THR A 176 -11.97 10.34 10.11
CA THR A 176 -10.73 10.87 9.51
C THR A 176 -9.70 9.76 9.43
N LYS A 177 -9.13 9.56 8.25
CA LYS A 177 -8.00 8.63 8.05
C LYS A 177 -6.72 9.23 8.63
N GLY A 178 -5.97 8.39 9.31
CA GLY A 178 -4.64 8.72 9.81
C GLY A 178 -3.69 7.55 9.61
N SER A 179 -2.43 7.81 9.40
CA SER A 179 -1.39 6.78 9.32
C SER A 179 -0.62 6.70 10.64
N THR A 180 -0.38 5.47 11.09
CA THR A 180 0.47 5.14 12.24
C THR A 180 1.68 4.37 11.75
N VAL A 181 2.89 4.82 12.04
CA VAL A 181 4.13 4.08 11.76
C VAL A 181 4.46 3.23 12.98
N LEU A 182 4.55 1.90 12.80
CA LEU A 182 4.83 0.95 13.87
C LEU A 182 6.33 0.65 13.92
N ILE A 183 6.97 1.06 15.00
CA ILE A 183 8.36 0.72 15.31
C ILE A 183 8.34 -0.58 16.11
N GLY A 184 8.94 -1.64 15.58
CA GLY A 184 8.86 -2.99 16.13
C GLY A 184 7.76 -3.85 15.46
N LEU A 185 7.34 -3.53 14.24
CA LEU A 185 6.50 -4.41 13.44
C LEU A 185 7.25 -5.71 13.10
N ASN A 186 6.63 -6.85 13.38
CA ASN A 186 7.24 -8.18 13.22
C ASN A 186 6.49 -9.00 12.15
N VAL A 187 6.75 -8.71 10.88
CA VAL A 187 6.29 -9.56 9.76
C VAL A 187 7.32 -10.66 9.56
N THR A 188 6.94 -11.90 9.76
CA THR A 188 7.81 -13.08 9.65
C THR A 188 7.77 -13.73 8.28
N HIS A 189 6.58 -13.77 7.66
CA HIS A 189 6.38 -14.34 6.34
C HIS A 189 5.44 -13.48 5.51
N VAL A 190 5.69 -13.48 4.20
CA VAL A 190 4.75 -13.01 3.16
C VAL A 190 4.46 -14.17 2.23
N VAL A 191 3.19 -14.45 1.99
CA VAL A 191 2.74 -15.55 1.15
C VAL A 191 1.97 -15.00 -0.04
N HIS A 192 2.60 -14.97 -1.21
CA HIS A 192 1.95 -14.59 -2.47
C HIS A 192 1.32 -15.82 -3.11
N ASP A 193 0.00 -15.90 -3.05
CA ASP A 193 -0.77 -16.99 -3.62
C ASP A 193 -1.57 -16.50 -4.82
N SER A 194 -1.27 -17.00 -6.03
CA SER A 194 -1.97 -16.60 -7.24
C SER A 194 -3.46 -16.94 -7.23
N GLU A 195 -3.88 -18.00 -6.52
CA GLU A 195 -5.31 -18.36 -6.38
C GLU A 195 -6.14 -17.23 -5.75
N LEU A 196 -5.54 -16.37 -4.91
CA LEU A 196 -6.25 -15.26 -4.27
C LEU A 196 -6.51 -14.08 -5.22
N THR A 197 -5.77 -13.99 -6.30
CA THR A 197 -5.85 -12.86 -7.24
C THR A 197 -6.31 -13.24 -8.63
N ILE A 198 -6.29 -14.55 -8.98
CA ILE A 198 -6.53 -15.03 -10.35
C ILE A 198 -7.93 -14.66 -10.85
N HIS A 199 -8.93 -14.64 -9.97
CA HIS A 199 -10.31 -14.27 -10.31
C HIS A 199 -10.66 -12.81 -9.96
N ALA A 200 -9.65 -11.98 -9.62
CA ALA A 200 -9.90 -10.57 -9.35
C ALA A 200 -10.45 -9.87 -10.60
N PRO A 201 -11.51 -9.05 -10.47
CA PRO A 201 -12.06 -8.30 -11.59
C PRO A 201 -11.00 -7.43 -12.26
N LYS A 202 -11.07 -7.26 -13.59
CA LYS A 202 -10.12 -6.43 -14.35
C LYS A 202 -10.00 -5.01 -13.79
N ALA A 203 -11.11 -4.40 -13.38
CA ALA A 203 -11.10 -3.06 -12.78
C ALA A 203 -10.31 -3.01 -11.46
N VAL A 204 -10.41 -4.04 -10.62
CA VAL A 204 -9.64 -4.16 -9.37
C VAL A 204 -8.17 -4.38 -9.69
N THR A 205 -7.87 -5.29 -10.63
CA THR A 205 -6.49 -5.57 -11.08
C THR A 205 -5.82 -4.31 -11.63
N ALA A 206 -6.53 -3.54 -12.47
CA ALA A 206 -6.03 -2.28 -13.04
C ALA A 206 -5.78 -1.23 -11.94
N ALA A 207 -6.76 -0.99 -11.06
CA ALA A 207 -6.65 -0.01 -9.98
C ALA A 207 -5.50 -0.34 -9.03
N CYS A 208 -5.37 -1.60 -8.59
CA CYS A 208 -4.27 -2.05 -7.75
C CYS A 208 -2.92 -1.97 -8.48
N GLY A 209 -2.87 -2.36 -9.76
CA GLY A 209 -1.63 -2.31 -10.53
C GLY A 209 -1.12 -0.88 -10.75
N ILE A 210 -2.00 0.09 -11.01
CA ILE A 210 -1.62 1.51 -11.12
C ILE A 210 -1.21 2.09 -9.76
N ASP A 211 -1.82 1.65 -8.66
CA ASP A 211 -1.39 2.02 -7.30
C ASP A 211 0.04 1.53 -7.02
N ALA A 212 0.31 0.25 -7.23
CA ALA A 212 1.67 -0.31 -7.11
C ALA A 212 2.68 0.40 -8.02
N LEU A 213 2.28 0.74 -9.26
CA LEU A 213 3.11 1.49 -10.18
C LEU A 213 3.48 2.86 -9.63
N SER A 214 2.50 3.59 -9.07
CA SER A 214 2.73 4.90 -8.49
C SER A 214 3.74 4.84 -7.33
N HIS A 215 3.62 3.84 -6.45
CA HIS A 215 4.57 3.60 -5.36
C HIS A 215 5.99 3.38 -5.88
N CYS A 216 6.14 2.52 -6.88
CA CYS A 216 7.44 2.21 -7.48
C CYS A 216 8.04 3.42 -8.20
N ILE A 217 7.25 4.18 -8.96
CA ILE A 217 7.74 5.39 -9.66
C ILE A 217 8.14 6.47 -8.65
N GLU A 218 7.27 6.77 -7.68
CA GLU A 218 7.56 7.79 -6.66
C GLU A 218 8.81 7.43 -5.87
N GLY A 219 9.02 6.13 -5.55
CA GLY A 219 10.25 5.66 -4.96
C GLY A 219 11.46 5.85 -5.87
N ALA A 220 11.37 5.45 -7.14
CA ALA A 220 12.49 5.57 -8.08
C ALA A 220 12.93 7.02 -8.33
N VAL A 221 11.99 7.99 -8.25
CA VAL A 221 12.29 9.41 -8.47
C VAL A 221 12.51 10.21 -7.19
N ALA A 222 12.33 9.59 -6.01
CA ALA A 222 12.48 10.27 -4.73
C ALA A 222 13.84 10.97 -4.56
N ASP A 223 13.85 12.11 -3.84
CA ASP A 223 15.08 12.84 -3.47
C ASP A 223 15.43 12.58 -1.99
N VAL A 224 15.53 11.30 -1.63
CA VAL A 224 15.95 10.84 -0.31
C VAL A 224 17.11 9.87 -0.41
N GLN A 225 17.89 9.78 0.66
CA GLN A 225 18.98 8.81 0.72
C GLN A 225 18.39 7.39 0.74
N SER A 226 18.71 6.58 -0.27
CA SER A 226 18.24 5.21 -0.44
C SER A 226 19.43 4.28 -0.68
N THR A 227 19.27 3.00 -0.34
CA THR A 227 20.26 2.00 -0.70
C THR A 227 20.16 1.64 -2.18
N LYS A 228 21.20 1.04 -2.73
CA LYS A 228 21.16 0.52 -4.11
C LYS A 228 20.05 -0.51 -4.29
N ASN A 229 19.75 -1.29 -3.25
CA ASN A 229 18.70 -2.30 -3.27
C ASN A 229 17.31 -1.65 -3.32
N ASP A 230 17.07 -0.56 -2.56
CA ASP A 230 15.79 0.16 -2.58
C ASP A 230 15.50 0.73 -3.97
N VAL A 231 16.52 1.35 -4.58
CA VAL A 231 16.42 1.88 -5.95
C VAL A 231 16.18 0.75 -6.96
N TYR A 232 16.87 -0.39 -6.81
CA TYR A 232 16.64 -1.56 -7.65
C TYR A 232 15.21 -2.07 -7.53
N MET A 233 14.70 -2.26 -6.30
CA MET A 233 13.34 -2.75 -6.09
C MET A 233 12.30 -1.81 -6.70
N SER A 234 12.48 -0.49 -6.57
CA SER A 234 11.59 0.49 -7.18
C SER A 234 11.59 0.39 -8.72
N LYS A 235 12.76 0.36 -9.35
CA LYS A 235 12.88 0.22 -10.82
C LYS A 235 12.33 -1.11 -11.32
N GLU A 236 12.66 -2.20 -10.63
CA GLU A 236 12.19 -3.54 -10.98
C GLU A 236 10.67 -3.67 -10.82
N GLY A 237 10.08 -3.03 -9.80
CA GLY A 237 8.63 -2.97 -9.65
C GLY A 237 7.96 -2.28 -10.84
N VAL A 238 8.50 -1.16 -11.31
CA VAL A 238 8.00 -0.48 -12.53
C VAL A 238 8.07 -1.42 -13.74
N ARG A 239 9.22 -2.07 -13.97
CA ARG A 239 9.40 -3.00 -15.08
C ARG A 239 8.39 -4.15 -15.04
N LEU A 240 8.26 -4.81 -13.88
CA LEU A 240 7.32 -5.92 -13.71
C LEU A 240 5.88 -5.49 -14.02
N ILE A 241 5.47 -4.29 -13.60
CA ILE A 241 4.11 -3.81 -13.85
C ILE A 241 3.90 -3.49 -15.33
N LEU A 242 4.85 -2.82 -15.98
CA LEU A 242 4.77 -2.52 -17.42
C LEU A 242 4.68 -3.78 -18.27
N GLU A 243 5.34 -4.86 -17.88
CA GLU A 243 5.31 -6.13 -18.59
C GLU A 243 4.04 -6.95 -18.29
N ASN A 244 3.61 -7.02 -17.03
CA ASN A 244 2.61 -8.00 -16.59
C ASN A 244 1.18 -7.45 -16.50
N LEU A 245 1.00 -6.17 -16.16
CA LEU A 245 -0.35 -5.60 -16.06
C LEU A 245 -1.10 -5.61 -17.40
N PRO A 246 -0.49 -5.26 -18.55
CA PRO A 246 -1.15 -5.40 -19.85
C PRO A 246 -1.53 -6.84 -20.19
N LEU A 247 -0.73 -7.83 -19.77
CA LEU A 247 -1.05 -9.25 -19.94
C LEU A 247 -2.30 -9.60 -19.16
N LEU A 248 -2.42 -9.17 -17.90
CA LEU A 248 -3.58 -9.42 -17.06
C LEU A 248 -4.86 -8.72 -17.55
N MET A 249 -4.74 -7.62 -18.29
CA MET A 249 -5.90 -7.01 -18.95
C MET A 249 -6.44 -7.87 -20.10
N LYS A 250 -5.61 -8.71 -20.68
CA LYS A 250 -6.00 -9.66 -21.75
C LYS A 250 -6.34 -11.03 -21.16
N GLU A 251 -5.43 -11.59 -20.40
CA GLU A 251 -5.41 -12.95 -19.83
C GLU A 251 -5.41 -12.87 -18.29
N GLY A 252 -6.56 -12.54 -17.69
CA GLY A 252 -6.69 -12.30 -16.25
C GLY A 252 -6.24 -13.47 -15.37
N GLU A 253 -6.21 -14.69 -15.90
CA GLU A 253 -5.86 -15.93 -15.20
C GLU A 253 -4.38 -16.36 -15.41
N ASN A 254 -3.53 -15.48 -15.97
CA ASN A 254 -2.10 -15.75 -16.10
C ASN A 254 -1.42 -15.73 -14.72
N GLU A 255 -1.13 -16.90 -14.17
CA GLU A 255 -0.59 -17.07 -12.82
C GLU A 255 0.77 -16.41 -12.62
N GLU A 256 1.67 -16.54 -13.58
CA GLU A 256 3.01 -15.92 -13.51
C GLU A 256 2.89 -14.41 -13.45
N ALA A 257 2.05 -13.82 -14.30
CA ALA A 257 1.78 -12.39 -14.27
C ALA A 257 1.14 -11.95 -12.94
N ARG A 258 0.26 -12.75 -12.33
CA ARG A 258 -0.30 -12.48 -10.99
C ARG A 258 0.79 -12.46 -9.91
N LEU A 259 1.69 -13.43 -9.90
CA LEU A 259 2.80 -13.48 -8.94
C LEU A 259 3.81 -12.34 -9.18
N ASN A 260 4.08 -11.98 -10.43
CA ASN A 260 4.93 -10.84 -10.76
C ASN A 260 4.30 -9.51 -10.29
N MET A 261 2.99 -9.34 -10.42
CA MET A 261 2.28 -8.18 -9.87
C MET A 261 2.31 -8.13 -8.34
N ALA A 262 2.14 -9.28 -7.65
CA ALA A 262 2.27 -9.35 -6.20
C ALA A 262 3.69 -8.95 -5.74
N LYS A 263 4.72 -9.45 -6.42
CA LYS A 263 6.11 -9.05 -6.18
C LYS A 263 6.34 -7.56 -6.41
N ALA A 264 5.78 -7.00 -7.49
CA ALA A 264 5.90 -5.57 -7.78
C ALA A 264 5.19 -4.71 -6.72
N ALA A 265 4.01 -5.12 -6.24
CA ALA A 265 3.31 -4.45 -5.15
C ALA A 265 4.13 -4.46 -3.85
N MET A 266 4.75 -5.59 -3.50
CA MET A 266 5.66 -5.68 -2.36
C MET A 266 6.86 -4.74 -2.52
N TYR A 267 7.42 -4.60 -3.72
CA TYR A 267 8.48 -3.63 -4.00
C TYR A 267 8.02 -2.19 -3.85
N GLY A 268 6.77 -1.88 -4.25
CA GLY A 268 6.13 -0.60 -3.95
C GLY A 268 6.00 -0.34 -2.46
N GLY A 269 5.64 -1.36 -1.67
CA GLY A 269 5.62 -1.29 -0.20
C GLY A 269 7.00 -0.96 0.39
N ASN A 270 8.07 -1.56 -0.15
CA ASN A 270 9.44 -1.19 0.24
C ASN A 270 9.76 0.27 -0.11
N ALA A 271 9.33 0.73 -1.29
CA ALA A 271 9.54 2.12 -1.69
C ALA A 271 8.88 3.11 -0.72
N ILE A 272 7.65 2.83 -0.26
CA ILE A 272 6.98 3.63 0.77
C ILE A 272 7.79 3.65 2.07
N ASN A 273 8.32 2.51 2.50
CA ASN A 273 9.11 2.42 3.74
C ASN A 273 10.43 3.20 3.67
N THR A 274 11.10 3.19 2.53
CA THR A 274 12.48 3.67 2.41
C THR A 274 12.60 5.02 1.71
N GLN A 275 11.67 5.32 0.82
CA GLN A 275 11.70 6.49 -0.06
C GLN A 275 10.49 7.41 0.13
N LEU A 276 9.46 6.94 0.86
CA LEU A 276 8.18 7.59 1.09
C LEU A 276 7.31 7.64 -0.19
N ALA A 277 6.01 7.91 -0.01
CA ALA A 277 5.15 8.29 -1.11
C ALA A 277 5.45 9.72 -1.59
N GLY A 278 4.93 10.08 -2.73
CA GLY A 278 5.16 11.38 -3.35
C GLY A 278 3.88 12.19 -3.56
N TYR A 279 3.91 13.06 -4.55
CA TYR A 279 2.80 13.99 -4.80
C TYR A 279 1.59 13.34 -5.45
N VAL A 280 1.75 12.24 -6.17
CA VAL A 280 0.59 11.47 -6.67
C VAL A 280 -0.31 11.12 -5.49
N HIS A 281 0.26 10.60 -4.41
CA HIS A 281 -0.48 10.25 -3.20
C HIS A 281 -1.01 11.45 -2.43
N ALA A 282 -0.26 12.56 -2.33
CA ALA A 282 -0.71 13.77 -1.65
C ALA A 282 -2.00 14.34 -2.26
N PHE A 283 -2.04 14.41 -3.59
CA PHE A 283 -3.24 14.85 -4.31
C PHE A 283 -4.36 13.80 -4.26
N ALA A 284 -4.03 12.53 -4.51
CA ALA A 284 -5.01 11.44 -4.53
C ALA A 284 -5.76 11.30 -3.19
N HIS A 285 -5.06 11.39 -2.06
CA HIS A 285 -5.70 11.36 -0.74
C HIS A 285 -6.65 12.55 -0.54
N SER A 286 -6.22 13.75 -0.92
CA SER A 286 -7.02 14.96 -0.76
C SER A 286 -8.28 14.95 -1.62
N ILE A 287 -8.16 14.56 -2.89
CA ILE A 287 -9.25 14.48 -3.87
C ILE A 287 -10.16 13.29 -3.54
N GLY A 288 -9.59 12.11 -3.29
CA GLY A 288 -10.35 10.91 -2.95
C GLY A 288 -11.22 11.09 -1.72
N ALA A 289 -10.70 11.72 -0.67
CA ALA A 289 -11.46 12.02 0.54
C ALA A 289 -12.59 13.05 0.31
N LYS A 290 -12.37 14.04 -0.56
CA LYS A 290 -13.36 15.08 -0.85
C LYS A 290 -14.50 14.56 -1.72
N TYR A 291 -14.20 13.75 -2.72
CA TYR A 291 -15.15 13.32 -3.75
C TYR A 291 -15.53 11.84 -3.66
N HIS A 292 -15.11 11.16 -2.59
CA HIS A 292 -15.41 9.74 -2.36
C HIS A 292 -14.96 8.81 -3.50
N LEU A 293 -13.83 9.14 -4.15
CA LEU A 293 -13.20 8.25 -5.11
C LEU A 293 -12.52 7.09 -4.39
N SER A 294 -12.54 5.90 -5.01
CA SER A 294 -11.68 4.82 -4.53
C SER A 294 -10.21 5.23 -4.65
N HIS A 295 -9.32 4.64 -3.82
CA HIS A 295 -7.90 4.99 -3.81
C HIS A 295 -7.27 4.87 -5.20
N GLY A 296 -7.48 3.72 -5.87
CA GLY A 296 -6.93 3.50 -7.20
C GLY A 296 -7.46 4.47 -8.28
N GLN A 297 -8.73 4.91 -8.18
CA GLN A 297 -9.25 5.95 -9.06
C GLN A 297 -8.57 7.30 -8.82
N ALA A 298 -8.38 7.68 -7.57
CA ALA A 298 -7.72 8.94 -7.22
C ALA A 298 -6.24 8.93 -7.63
N ILE A 299 -5.53 7.81 -7.44
CA ILE A 299 -4.16 7.63 -7.91
C ILE A 299 -4.10 7.75 -9.44
N SER A 300 -4.98 7.04 -10.16
CA SER A 300 -5.00 7.07 -11.64
C SER A 300 -5.27 8.47 -12.18
N LEU A 301 -6.15 9.24 -11.53
CA LEU A 301 -6.42 10.62 -11.91
C LEU A 301 -5.18 11.52 -11.77
N MET A 302 -4.32 11.25 -10.79
CA MET A 302 -3.19 12.12 -10.46
C MET A 302 -1.86 11.67 -11.04
N LEU A 303 -1.73 10.40 -11.46
CA LEU A 303 -0.44 9.85 -11.89
C LEU A 303 0.19 10.67 -13.02
N LEU A 304 -0.45 10.77 -14.17
CA LEU A 304 0.12 11.51 -15.32
C LEU A 304 0.29 13.01 -15.05
N PRO A 305 -0.68 13.75 -14.49
CA PRO A 305 -0.49 15.16 -14.19
C PRO A 305 0.74 15.44 -13.33
N ILE A 306 1.00 14.61 -12.32
CA ILE A 306 2.16 14.79 -11.44
C ILE A 306 3.47 14.39 -12.15
N LEU A 307 3.50 13.30 -12.93
CA LEU A 307 4.69 12.91 -13.68
C LEU A 307 5.06 13.98 -14.72
N GLU A 308 4.08 14.58 -15.40
CA GLU A 308 4.31 15.68 -16.34
C GLU A 308 4.83 16.93 -15.63
N PHE A 309 4.25 17.31 -14.49
CA PHE A 309 4.72 18.42 -13.68
C PHE A 309 6.19 18.25 -13.26
N GLN A 310 6.60 17.02 -12.93
CA GLN A 310 7.95 16.70 -12.49
C GLN A 310 8.94 16.44 -13.63
N LYS A 311 8.50 16.47 -14.89
CA LYS A 311 9.27 16.02 -16.07
C LYS A 311 10.66 16.63 -16.16
N GLU A 312 10.78 17.96 -16.05
CA GLU A 312 12.08 18.65 -16.15
C GLU A 312 13.03 18.24 -15.02
N ALA A 313 12.53 18.16 -13.78
CA ALA A 313 13.34 17.77 -12.64
C ALA A 313 13.72 16.30 -12.63
N CYS A 314 12.93 15.44 -13.30
CA CYS A 314 13.11 14.00 -13.38
C CYS A 314 13.66 13.51 -14.71
N GLU A 315 14.03 14.39 -15.67
CA GLU A 315 14.43 14.01 -17.01
C GLU A 315 15.43 12.83 -17.02
N LYS A 316 16.51 12.94 -16.25
CA LYS A 316 17.52 11.89 -16.14
C LYS A 316 16.96 10.60 -15.53
N LYS A 317 16.14 10.70 -14.47
CA LYS A 317 15.54 9.53 -13.79
C LYS A 317 14.53 8.83 -14.70
N TYR A 318 13.75 9.58 -15.49
CA TYR A 318 12.84 9.00 -16.48
C TYR A 318 13.58 8.34 -17.64
N ALA A 319 14.70 8.91 -18.09
CA ALA A 319 15.55 8.24 -19.09
C ALA A 319 16.14 6.93 -18.55
N GLU A 320 16.61 6.91 -17.30
CA GLU A 320 17.09 5.69 -16.65
C GLU A 320 15.98 4.63 -16.46
N LEU A 321 14.74 5.06 -16.18
CA LEU A 321 13.59 4.15 -16.10
C LEU A 321 13.21 3.61 -17.48
N ALA A 322 13.24 4.45 -18.52
CA ALA A 322 12.99 4.03 -19.89
C ALA A 322 13.98 2.96 -20.33
N GLU A 323 15.27 3.19 -20.10
CA GLU A 323 16.33 2.22 -20.39
C GLU A 323 16.14 0.91 -19.64
N TYR A 324 15.89 0.99 -18.31
CA TYR A 324 15.71 -0.17 -17.44
C TYR A 324 14.49 -1.01 -17.82
N CYS A 325 13.40 -0.35 -18.22
CA CYS A 325 12.16 -1.00 -18.63
C CYS A 325 12.11 -1.36 -20.12
N HIS A 326 13.19 -1.09 -20.88
CA HIS A 326 13.28 -1.34 -22.31
C HIS A 326 12.17 -0.66 -23.14
N VAL A 327 11.78 0.56 -22.75
CA VAL A 327 10.79 1.37 -23.48
C VAL A 327 11.44 2.62 -24.09
N PRO A 328 10.97 3.10 -25.25
CA PRO A 328 11.59 4.24 -25.92
C PRO A 328 11.35 5.59 -25.20
N ASP A 329 10.19 5.74 -24.55
CA ASP A 329 9.82 6.92 -23.77
C ASP A 329 9.02 6.47 -22.56
N PHE A 330 9.47 6.87 -21.37
CA PHE A 330 8.86 6.43 -20.11
C PHE A 330 7.44 6.97 -19.92
N LEU A 331 7.24 8.27 -20.14
CA LEU A 331 5.92 8.89 -19.95
C LEU A 331 4.90 8.37 -20.96
N GLN A 332 5.35 8.11 -22.19
CA GLN A 332 4.51 7.51 -23.22
C GLN A 332 4.10 6.08 -22.83
N ALA A 333 5.03 5.28 -22.31
CA ALA A 333 4.71 3.92 -21.83
C ALA A 333 3.67 3.94 -20.69
N ILE A 334 3.75 4.92 -19.76
CA ILE A 334 2.74 5.07 -18.73
C ILE A 334 1.36 5.46 -19.30
N ARG A 335 1.31 6.36 -20.30
CA ARG A 335 0.03 6.70 -20.97
C ARG A 335 -0.58 5.49 -21.66
N GLU A 336 0.21 4.71 -22.36
CA GLU A 336 -0.24 3.50 -23.06
C GLU A 336 -0.75 2.45 -22.06
N LEU A 337 -0.05 2.25 -20.94
CA LEU A 337 -0.50 1.36 -19.88
C LEU A 337 -1.83 1.81 -19.29
N MET A 338 -1.99 3.10 -18.97
CA MET A 338 -3.23 3.64 -18.44
C MET A 338 -4.40 3.46 -19.42
N ALA A 339 -4.17 3.66 -20.72
CA ALA A 339 -5.16 3.43 -21.76
C ALA A 339 -5.56 1.93 -21.85
N VAL A 340 -4.60 1.02 -21.82
CA VAL A 340 -4.87 -0.44 -21.79
C VAL A 340 -5.70 -0.84 -20.56
N CYS A 341 -5.45 -0.20 -19.42
CA CYS A 341 -6.18 -0.42 -18.17
C CYS A 341 -7.53 0.31 -18.11
N GLY A 342 -7.84 1.22 -19.07
CA GLY A 342 -9.02 2.07 -19.05
C GLY A 342 -9.00 3.11 -17.91
N MET A 343 -7.82 3.39 -17.35
CA MET A 343 -7.63 4.31 -16.23
C MET A 343 -7.40 5.76 -16.69
N ASP A 344 -7.19 5.97 -17.98
CA ASP A 344 -7.13 7.27 -18.65
C ASP A 344 -8.50 7.96 -18.80
N ARG A 345 -9.58 7.20 -18.60
CA ARG A 345 -10.97 7.66 -18.77
C ARG A 345 -11.65 8.14 -17.49
N ILE A 346 -10.90 8.26 -16.41
CA ILE A 346 -11.46 8.74 -15.13
C ILE A 346 -11.70 10.24 -15.25
N VAL A 347 -12.98 10.62 -15.18
CA VAL A 347 -13.40 12.02 -15.22
C VAL A 347 -13.09 12.68 -13.90
N SER A 348 -12.40 13.81 -13.94
CA SER A 348 -12.10 14.58 -12.75
C SER A 348 -13.37 15.18 -12.13
N PRO A 349 -13.65 14.93 -10.83
CA PRO A 349 -14.76 15.56 -10.13
C PRO A 349 -14.40 16.95 -9.57
N VAL A 350 -13.16 17.40 -9.76
CA VAL A 350 -12.63 18.62 -9.13
C VAL A 350 -13.37 19.85 -9.64
N LYS A 351 -13.82 20.67 -8.68
CA LYS A 351 -14.54 21.92 -8.94
C LYS A 351 -13.67 23.12 -8.60
N GLU A 352 -13.85 24.20 -9.33
CA GLU A 352 -13.08 25.44 -9.13
C GLU A 352 -13.27 26.00 -7.71
N GLU A 353 -14.47 25.91 -7.15
CA GLU A 353 -14.81 26.36 -5.80
C GLU A 353 -14.06 25.60 -4.69
N ASP A 354 -13.60 24.39 -4.96
CA ASP A 354 -12.91 23.50 -3.99
C ASP A 354 -11.37 23.64 -4.01
N ILE A 355 -10.81 24.35 -5.00
CA ILE A 355 -9.35 24.45 -5.22
C ILE A 355 -8.61 24.93 -3.97
N LEU A 356 -9.11 25.95 -3.27
CA LEU A 356 -8.44 26.49 -2.09
C LEU A 356 -8.44 25.51 -0.91
N GLU A 357 -9.52 24.74 -0.74
CA GLU A 357 -9.61 23.69 0.28
C GLU A 357 -8.64 22.56 -0.05
N LEU A 358 -8.69 22.04 -1.28
CA LEU A 358 -7.82 20.96 -1.76
C LEU A 358 -6.35 21.35 -1.66
N ARG A 359 -5.98 22.58 -2.08
CA ARG A 359 -4.61 23.09 -1.94
C ARG A 359 -4.12 22.99 -0.48
N ARG A 360 -4.94 23.41 0.50
CA ARG A 360 -4.55 23.34 1.92
C ARG A 360 -4.31 21.89 2.36
N LYS A 361 -5.14 20.95 1.93
CA LYS A 361 -4.98 19.53 2.25
C LYS A 361 -3.74 18.94 1.58
N VAL A 362 -3.53 19.19 0.28
CA VAL A 362 -2.33 18.75 -0.45
C VAL A 362 -1.05 19.28 0.20
N VAL A 363 -1.03 20.57 0.59
CA VAL A 363 0.10 21.16 1.32
C VAL A 363 0.37 20.43 2.63
N ALA A 364 -0.69 20.13 3.40
CA ALA A 364 -0.54 19.44 4.69
C ALA A 364 0.00 18.00 4.51
N ASP A 365 -0.50 17.27 3.53
CA ASP A 365 -0.06 15.91 3.24
C ASP A 365 1.36 15.88 2.66
N SER A 366 1.67 16.79 1.73
CA SER A 366 2.97 16.84 1.04
C SER A 366 4.18 17.05 1.96
N ILE A 367 3.98 17.56 3.18
CA ILE A 367 5.05 17.70 4.18
C ILE A 367 5.65 16.35 4.57
N ASN A 368 4.87 15.28 4.48
CA ASN A 368 5.28 13.94 4.90
C ASN A 368 5.87 13.10 3.76
N TYR A 369 5.91 13.62 2.54
CA TYR A 369 6.27 12.86 1.34
C TYR A 369 7.55 13.36 0.70
N SER A 370 8.23 12.46 0.00
CA SER A 370 9.42 12.78 -0.78
C SER A 370 9.05 13.14 -2.21
N ALA A 371 9.72 14.14 -2.77
CA ALA A 371 9.54 14.48 -4.17
C ALA A 371 10.80 15.15 -4.74
N PRO A 372 11.07 14.97 -6.04
CA PRO A 372 12.24 15.55 -6.71
C PRO A 372 12.19 17.09 -6.81
N VAL A 373 11.00 17.66 -6.69
CA VAL A 373 10.76 19.10 -6.75
C VAL A 373 9.78 19.52 -5.66
N THR A 374 9.97 20.71 -5.08
CA THR A 374 9.04 21.23 -4.07
C THR A 374 7.91 22.00 -4.76
N LEU A 375 6.65 21.57 -4.55
CA LEU A 375 5.47 22.28 -5.05
C LEU A 375 5.29 23.64 -4.38
N ARG A 376 5.06 24.70 -5.15
CA ARG A 376 4.54 25.97 -4.69
C ARG A 376 3.02 25.94 -4.61
N ASN A 377 2.41 26.91 -3.94
CA ASN A 377 0.95 26.98 -3.88
C ASN A 377 0.32 27.19 -5.26
N GLU A 378 0.99 27.98 -6.10
CA GLU A 378 0.59 28.27 -7.49
C GLU A 378 0.62 26.99 -8.35
N ASP A 379 1.65 26.14 -8.18
CA ASP A 379 1.77 24.86 -8.89
C ASP A 379 0.61 23.93 -8.54
N ILE A 380 0.25 23.84 -7.25
CA ILE A 380 -0.89 23.03 -6.78
C ILE A 380 -2.20 23.55 -7.37
N GLU A 381 -2.41 24.88 -7.33
CA GLU A 381 -3.62 25.48 -7.91
C GLU A 381 -3.70 25.28 -9.41
N GLN A 382 -2.59 25.36 -10.13
CA GLN A 382 -2.55 25.13 -11.56
C GLN A 382 -2.94 23.69 -11.90
N ILE A 383 -2.33 22.69 -11.25
CA ILE A 383 -2.66 21.26 -11.45
C ILE A 383 -4.16 21.04 -11.17
N LEU A 384 -4.70 21.59 -10.08
CA LEU A 384 -6.11 21.44 -9.76
C LEU A 384 -7.04 22.13 -10.78
N LYS A 385 -6.65 23.30 -11.33
CA LYS A 385 -7.39 23.99 -12.40
C LYS A 385 -7.42 23.19 -13.70
N GLU A 386 -6.31 22.56 -14.06
CA GLU A 386 -6.22 21.69 -15.23
C GLU A 386 -7.21 20.50 -15.09
N LEU A 387 -7.34 19.94 -13.88
CA LEU A 387 -8.32 18.90 -13.60
C LEU A 387 -9.79 19.39 -13.73
N CYS A 388 -10.08 20.68 -13.42
CA CYS A 388 -11.42 21.23 -13.60
C CYS A 388 -11.82 21.35 -15.08
N THR A 389 -10.84 21.47 -15.97
CA THR A 389 -11.07 21.65 -17.42
C THR A 389 -11.05 20.34 -18.20
N GLN A 390 -10.62 19.24 -17.59
CA GLN A 390 -10.70 17.90 -18.20
C GLN A 390 -12.16 17.48 -18.36
N LYS A 391 -12.79 17.96 -19.44
CA LYS A 391 -14.08 17.45 -19.91
C LYS A 391 -13.82 16.11 -20.61
N ASN A 392 -14.78 15.18 -20.48
CA ASN A 392 -14.76 13.87 -21.14
C ASN A 392 -14.18 13.95 -22.58
N PRO A 393 -13.24 13.03 -22.92
CA PRO A 393 -12.86 12.83 -24.30
C PRO A 393 -14.06 12.35 -25.16
#